data_402fafd6b6f851f282f67e2ed6832a32
#
_entry.id   402fafd6b6f851f282f67e2ed6832a32
#
_cell.length_a   1.000
_cell.length_b   1.000
_cell.length_c   1.000
_cell.angle_alpha   90.00
_cell.angle_beta   90.00
_cell.angle_gamma   90.00
#
_symmetry.space_group_name_H-M   'P 1'
#
loop_
_entity.id
_entity.type
_entity.pdbx_description
1 polymer ?
#
loop_
_entity_poly.entity_id
_entity_poly.type
_entity_poly.pdbx_seq_one_letter_code
_entity_poly.pdbx_strand_id
1 'polypeptide(L)'
;MAPAADLPVRTGVLLAGGNSRRAGVDKRYLVLGGQTLLRRNLEFLRGLFPTVAVSVGPGQTVDLGDAPPADVVADRWPGASPLAGIATVLEHYRRPLFVMAADIAFPDAAAALAVLAAFPGADAALPRIGPHRQPLFAAYGLRCLPPMRQLLQYGRHRIVDGLAGLNVAEVPFPDEAAFHNINTMSAYETAREQTGDSAGPPALVAIVGKSDSGKTTFIEQLLPELIALGLRVGTVKHHAHAGDIDHEGKDSWRHGRAGAAAYVVSSPAQLAFVARTDEEVPLTTIARRFFEGFDLVVAEGYKASAPHRVELFRVAAGHESPLCSPGEAMALITDAALEHEHRFALDDARGVAHFLAARLDTLRKY
;
A
#
# COMPACT_ATOMS: atom_id res chain seq x y z
N MET A 1 15.12 -4.73 27.55
CA MET A 1 15.46 -5.49 26.34
C MET A 1 16.84 -6.09 26.54
N ALA A 2 16.98 -7.42 26.48
CA ALA A 2 18.29 -8.08 26.50
C ALA A 2 19.06 -7.65 25.23
N PRO A 3 20.38 -7.42 25.31
CA PRO A 3 21.16 -7.02 24.17
C PRO A 3 21.16 -8.13 23.11
N ALA A 4 21.01 -7.76 21.85
CA ALA A 4 20.98 -8.62 20.67
C ALA A 4 22.22 -9.55 20.48
N ALA A 5 23.16 -9.54 21.44
CA ALA A 5 24.43 -10.27 21.39
C ALA A 5 24.28 -11.80 21.56
N ASP A 6 23.24 -12.30 22.23
CA ASP A 6 23.08 -13.71 22.61
C ASP A 6 22.00 -14.48 21.85
N LEU A 7 21.39 -13.89 20.82
CA LEU A 7 20.40 -14.63 20.03
C LEU A 7 21.06 -15.72 19.16
N PRO A 8 20.46 -16.94 19.11
CA PRO A 8 21.00 -18.06 18.33
C PRO A 8 20.95 -17.80 16.80
N VAL A 9 20.17 -16.82 16.38
CA VAL A 9 19.98 -16.37 15.00
C VAL A 9 20.36 -14.89 14.90
N ARG A 10 21.21 -14.54 13.92
CA ARG A 10 21.73 -13.17 13.75
C ARG A 10 21.22 -12.46 12.49
N THR A 11 20.39 -13.13 11.70
CA THR A 11 19.89 -12.59 10.44
C THR A 11 18.38 -12.68 10.40
N GLY A 12 17.73 -11.52 10.31
CA GLY A 12 16.31 -11.39 10.04
C GLY A 12 16.04 -11.18 8.54
N VAL A 13 15.05 -11.85 8.00
CA VAL A 13 14.70 -11.80 6.59
C VAL A 13 13.23 -11.45 6.41
N LEU A 14 12.97 -10.40 5.65
CA LEU A 14 11.64 -10.02 5.22
C LEU A 14 11.35 -10.66 3.86
N LEU A 15 10.38 -11.57 3.78
CA LEU A 15 9.93 -12.15 2.52
C LEU A 15 8.98 -11.19 1.81
N ALA A 16 9.49 -10.50 0.82
CA ALA A 16 8.79 -9.52 0.01
C ALA A 16 8.57 -9.97 -1.44
N GLY A 17 8.91 -11.21 -1.76
CA GLY A 17 8.65 -11.85 -3.04
C GLY A 17 7.22 -12.40 -3.10
N GLY A 18 6.52 -12.18 -4.20
CA GLY A 18 5.18 -12.69 -4.44
C GLY A 18 4.41 -11.80 -5.42
N ASN A 19 3.44 -12.39 -6.14
CA ASN A 19 2.53 -11.63 -7.01
C ASN A 19 1.43 -10.96 -6.17
N SER A 20 1.78 -9.93 -5.40
CA SER A 20 0.83 -9.13 -4.59
C SER A 20 -0.18 -8.32 -5.42
N ARG A 21 -0.24 -8.55 -6.75
CA ARG A 21 -1.04 -7.77 -7.72
C ARG A 21 -2.53 -8.10 -7.75
N ARG A 22 -3.06 -8.94 -6.85
CA ARG A 22 -4.49 -9.33 -6.88
C ARG A 22 -5.47 -8.19 -6.57
N ALA A 23 -4.98 -7.01 -6.14
CA ALA A 23 -5.81 -5.84 -5.87
C ALA A 23 -5.24 -4.54 -6.49
N GLY A 24 -4.29 -4.62 -7.43
CA GLY A 24 -3.69 -3.42 -8.05
C GLY A 24 -2.71 -2.65 -7.15
N VAL A 25 -2.57 -3.02 -5.88
CA VAL A 25 -1.71 -2.33 -4.89
C VAL A 25 -0.61 -3.27 -4.42
N ASP A 26 0.62 -2.78 -4.39
CA ASP A 26 1.73 -3.49 -3.76
C ASP A 26 1.60 -3.38 -2.23
N LYS A 27 1.23 -4.48 -1.58
CA LYS A 27 0.97 -4.51 -0.13
C LYS A 27 2.15 -4.03 0.72
N ARG A 28 3.39 -4.13 0.21
CA ARG A 28 4.61 -3.69 0.91
C ARG A 28 4.59 -2.21 1.25
N TYR A 29 3.91 -1.41 0.42
CA TYR A 29 3.83 0.05 0.56
C TYR A 29 2.52 0.54 1.19
N LEU A 30 1.64 -0.35 1.65
CA LEU A 30 0.48 0.05 2.44
C LEU A 30 0.92 0.75 3.74
N VAL A 31 0.27 1.87 4.05
CA VAL A 31 0.64 2.73 5.19
C VAL A 31 -0.21 2.40 6.40
N LEU A 32 0.43 2.05 7.52
CA LEU A 32 -0.18 1.86 8.83
C LEU A 32 0.52 2.73 9.87
N GLY A 33 -0.21 3.58 10.60
CA GLY A 33 0.37 4.46 11.61
C GLY A 33 1.44 5.39 11.04
N GLY A 34 1.21 5.93 9.82
CA GLY A 34 2.14 6.84 9.17
C GLY A 34 3.39 6.18 8.55
N GLN A 35 3.51 4.85 8.60
CA GLN A 35 4.66 4.11 8.04
C GLN A 35 4.21 3.04 7.07
N THR A 36 4.99 2.78 6.01
CA THR A 36 4.73 1.64 5.12
C THR A 36 4.96 0.31 5.86
N LEU A 37 4.24 -0.75 5.47
CA LEU A 37 4.47 -2.09 6.03
C LEU A 37 5.92 -2.53 5.86
N LEU A 38 6.52 -2.22 4.72
CA LEU A 38 7.94 -2.48 4.45
C LEU A 38 8.84 -1.85 5.51
N ARG A 39 8.69 -0.55 5.74
CA ARG A 39 9.48 0.19 6.74
C ARG A 39 9.25 -0.36 8.15
N ARG A 40 8.01 -0.51 8.57
CA ARG A 40 7.63 -1.05 9.88
C ARG A 40 8.26 -2.41 10.15
N ASN A 41 8.18 -3.32 9.20
CA ASN A 41 8.71 -4.67 9.32
C ASN A 41 10.25 -4.69 9.29
N LEU A 42 10.89 -3.80 8.53
CA LEU A 42 12.35 -3.63 8.56
C LEU A 42 12.84 -3.03 9.88
N GLU A 43 12.15 -2.03 10.43
CA GLU A 43 12.46 -1.47 11.76
C GLU A 43 12.32 -2.53 12.86
N PHE A 44 11.25 -3.34 12.79
CA PHE A 44 11.06 -4.48 13.71
C PHE A 44 12.23 -5.48 13.65
N LEU A 45 12.61 -5.92 12.45
CA LEU A 45 13.72 -6.86 12.27
C LEU A 45 15.06 -6.25 12.72
N ARG A 46 15.30 -4.97 12.45
CA ARG A 46 16.50 -4.24 12.92
C ARG A 46 16.57 -4.13 14.43
N GLY A 47 15.44 -4.05 15.11
CA GLY A 47 15.39 -4.08 16.57
C GLY A 47 15.82 -5.41 17.19
N LEU A 48 15.78 -6.50 16.42
CA LEU A 48 16.12 -7.85 16.88
C LEU A 48 17.42 -8.40 16.30
N PHE A 49 17.75 -8.07 15.05
CA PHE A 49 18.84 -8.70 14.30
C PHE A 49 19.89 -7.69 13.81
N PRO A 50 21.19 -7.98 13.98
CA PRO A 50 22.25 -7.14 13.45
C PRO A 50 22.35 -7.14 11.92
N THR A 51 21.89 -8.22 11.26
CA THR A 51 21.82 -8.33 9.80
C THR A 51 20.36 -8.45 9.40
N VAL A 52 19.91 -7.62 8.44
CA VAL A 52 18.54 -7.68 7.90
C VAL A 52 18.59 -7.73 6.39
N ALA A 53 17.77 -8.62 5.81
CA ALA A 53 17.64 -8.76 4.36
C ALA A 53 16.17 -8.70 3.93
N VAL A 54 15.96 -8.32 2.67
CA VAL A 54 14.67 -8.41 1.96
C VAL A 54 14.82 -9.41 0.83
N SER A 55 14.06 -10.51 0.87
CA SER A 55 13.97 -11.46 -0.23
C SER A 55 12.88 -11.01 -1.20
N VAL A 56 13.23 -10.87 -2.47
CA VAL A 56 12.32 -10.49 -3.56
C VAL A 56 12.25 -11.59 -4.61
N GLY A 57 11.15 -11.64 -5.36
CA GLY A 57 11.00 -12.61 -6.44
C GLY A 57 12.01 -12.40 -7.59
N PRO A 58 12.16 -13.41 -8.48
CA PRO A 58 13.07 -13.31 -9.62
C PRO A 58 12.78 -12.06 -10.48
N GLY A 59 13.82 -11.26 -10.73
CA GLY A 59 13.70 -10.02 -11.52
C GLY A 59 12.89 -8.90 -10.86
N GLN A 60 12.49 -9.07 -9.60
CA GLN A 60 11.80 -8.02 -8.83
C GLN A 60 12.82 -7.12 -8.13
N THR A 61 12.43 -5.85 -7.98
CA THR A 61 13.12 -4.87 -7.15
C THR A 61 12.23 -4.42 -6.00
N VAL A 62 12.83 -3.86 -4.97
CA VAL A 62 12.14 -3.18 -3.88
C VAL A 62 12.79 -1.81 -3.68
N ASP A 63 11.96 -0.78 -3.67
CA ASP A 63 12.41 0.55 -3.24
C ASP A 63 12.29 0.60 -1.72
N LEU A 64 13.41 0.74 -1.04
CA LEU A 64 13.44 0.83 0.42
C LEU A 64 13.03 2.23 0.91
N GLY A 65 13.10 3.26 0.04
CA GLY A 65 12.77 4.63 0.41
C GLY A 65 13.46 5.05 1.72
N ASP A 66 12.66 5.53 2.68
CA ASP A 66 13.13 5.94 4.01
C ASP A 66 13.24 4.76 5.02
N ALA A 67 13.03 3.53 4.56
CA ALA A 67 13.17 2.36 5.43
C ALA A 67 14.65 2.12 5.81
N PRO A 68 14.92 1.45 6.94
CA PRO A 68 16.27 1.09 7.32
C PRO A 68 16.98 0.27 6.23
N PRO A 69 18.27 0.50 5.99
CA PRO A 69 19.02 -0.22 4.97
C PRO A 69 19.00 -1.74 5.23
N ALA A 70 18.77 -2.51 4.18
CA ALA A 70 18.73 -3.97 4.21
C ALA A 70 19.36 -4.54 2.93
N ASP A 71 19.93 -5.75 3.03
CA ASP A 71 20.43 -6.45 1.86
C ASP A 71 19.26 -6.93 1.01
N VAL A 72 19.24 -6.63 -0.29
CA VAL A 72 18.21 -7.11 -1.20
C VAL A 72 18.70 -8.39 -1.89
N VAL A 73 18.02 -9.50 -1.64
CA VAL A 73 18.36 -10.82 -2.17
C VAL A 73 17.26 -11.29 -3.12
N ALA A 74 17.56 -11.37 -4.41
CA ALA A 74 16.62 -11.86 -5.41
C ALA A 74 16.59 -13.40 -5.44
N ASP A 75 15.39 -13.97 -5.53
CA ASP A 75 15.19 -15.41 -5.63
C ASP A 75 15.85 -15.96 -6.89
N ARG A 76 16.47 -17.12 -6.73
CA ARG A 76 17.15 -17.83 -7.82
C ARG A 76 16.27 -18.91 -8.47
N TRP A 77 15.17 -19.28 -7.82
CA TRP A 77 14.30 -20.35 -8.27
C TRP A 77 13.16 -19.81 -9.13
N PRO A 78 12.81 -20.46 -10.25
CA PRO A 78 11.66 -20.06 -11.05
C PRO A 78 10.35 -20.27 -10.25
N GLY A 79 9.42 -19.33 -10.41
CA GLY A 79 8.14 -19.36 -9.68
C GLY A 79 8.27 -18.72 -8.29
N ALA A 80 7.91 -17.45 -8.20
CA ALA A 80 7.93 -16.69 -6.95
C ALA A 80 7.11 -17.42 -5.87
N SER A 81 7.78 -17.98 -4.88
CA SER A 81 7.14 -18.64 -3.73
C SER A 81 7.91 -18.36 -2.45
N PRO A 82 7.24 -18.32 -1.28
CA PRO A 82 7.93 -18.15 -0.02
C PRO A 82 9.00 -19.21 0.26
N LEU A 83 8.79 -20.46 -0.19
CA LEU A 83 9.78 -21.54 -0.08
C LEU A 83 11.06 -21.21 -0.87
N ALA A 84 10.92 -20.63 -2.08
CA ALA A 84 12.05 -20.23 -2.91
C ALA A 84 12.85 -19.12 -2.22
N GLY A 85 12.17 -18.10 -1.67
CA GLY A 85 12.80 -17.04 -0.88
C GLY A 85 13.59 -17.57 0.30
N ILE A 86 13.00 -18.45 1.12
CA ILE A 86 13.69 -19.05 2.28
C ILE A 86 14.93 -19.85 1.83
N ALA A 87 14.79 -20.70 0.82
CA ALA A 87 15.92 -21.50 0.32
C ALA A 87 17.04 -20.60 -0.22
N THR A 88 16.69 -19.54 -0.97
CA THR A 88 17.67 -18.59 -1.53
C THR A 88 18.46 -17.87 -0.44
N VAL A 89 17.79 -17.36 0.61
CA VAL A 89 18.48 -16.63 1.70
C VAL A 89 19.29 -17.58 2.61
N LEU A 90 18.83 -18.80 2.84
CA LEU A 90 19.63 -19.85 3.54
C LEU A 90 20.91 -20.20 2.75
N GLU A 91 20.81 -20.28 1.43
CA GLU A 91 21.94 -20.54 0.55
C GLU A 91 22.92 -19.36 0.50
N HIS A 92 22.40 -18.13 0.48
CA HIS A 92 23.16 -16.89 0.44
C HIS A 92 23.99 -16.68 1.72
N TYR A 93 23.33 -16.74 2.88
CA TYR A 93 23.96 -16.41 4.17
C TYR A 93 24.68 -17.61 4.82
N ARG A 94 24.34 -18.83 4.45
CA ARG A 94 24.91 -20.08 5.00
C ARG A 94 24.93 -20.13 6.54
N ARG A 95 23.88 -19.62 7.16
CA ARG A 95 23.67 -19.60 8.62
C ARG A 95 22.18 -19.59 8.94
N PRO A 96 21.79 -19.88 10.20
CA PRO A 96 20.38 -19.81 10.59
C PRO A 96 19.80 -18.41 10.38
N LEU A 97 18.52 -18.35 10.00
CA LEU A 97 17.77 -17.14 9.70
C LEU A 97 16.46 -17.13 10.47
N PHE A 98 16.00 -15.92 10.84
CA PHE A 98 14.61 -15.69 11.18
C PHE A 98 13.91 -15.08 9.96
N VAL A 99 12.78 -15.61 9.60
CA VAL A 99 12.03 -15.19 8.40
C VAL A 99 10.65 -14.72 8.80
N MET A 100 10.20 -13.62 8.22
CA MET A 100 8.82 -13.14 8.35
C MET A 100 8.26 -12.64 7.01
N ALA A 101 6.93 -12.74 6.85
CA ALA A 101 6.25 -12.21 5.67
C ALA A 101 6.15 -10.67 5.73
N ALA A 102 6.24 -10.02 4.56
CA ALA A 102 6.20 -8.56 4.46
C ALA A 102 4.79 -7.96 4.67
N ASP A 103 3.75 -8.79 4.68
CA ASP A 103 2.36 -8.38 4.87
C ASP A 103 1.82 -8.57 6.31
N ILE A 104 2.69 -8.86 7.28
CA ILE A 104 2.33 -8.85 8.70
C ILE A 104 2.15 -7.40 9.15
N ALA A 105 0.95 -7.08 9.67
CA ALA A 105 0.59 -5.72 10.09
C ALA A 105 1.27 -5.29 11.39
N PHE A 106 1.27 -6.19 12.39
CA PHE A 106 1.72 -5.94 13.75
C PHE A 106 2.66 -7.06 14.23
N PRO A 107 3.93 -7.06 13.78
CA PRO A 107 4.86 -8.07 14.22
C PRO A 107 5.14 -7.91 15.73
N ASP A 108 5.10 -9.03 16.48
CA ASP A 108 5.27 -9.04 17.93
C ASP A 108 6.66 -9.54 18.32
N ALA A 109 7.38 -8.72 19.09
CA ALA A 109 8.74 -9.02 19.53
C ALA A 109 8.78 -10.17 20.54
N ALA A 110 7.77 -10.31 21.41
CA ALA A 110 7.71 -11.41 22.36
C ALA A 110 7.50 -12.75 21.63
N ALA A 111 6.65 -12.75 20.60
CA ALA A 111 6.45 -13.93 19.73
C ALA A 111 7.75 -14.31 19.00
N ALA A 112 8.47 -13.34 18.44
CA ALA A 112 9.75 -13.59 17.77
C ALA A 112 10.79 -14.16 18.74
N LEU A 113 10.90 -13.59 19.93
CA LEU A 113 11.83 -14.06 20.97
C LEU A 113 11.46 -15.47 21.46
N ALA A 114 10.18 -15.80 21.60
CA ALA A 114 9.72 -17.14 21.96
C ALA A 114 10.11 -18.19 20.90
N VAL A 115 9.96 -17.88 19.62
CA VAL A 115 10.40 -18.73 18.50
C VAL A 115 11.92 -18.89 18.52
N LEU A 116 12.67 -17.80 18.72
CA LEU A 116 14.14 -17.85 18.77
C LEU A 116 14.65 -18.64 19.99
N ALA A 117 13.99 -18.55 21.14
CA ALA A 117 14.32 -19.32 22.33
C ALA A 117 14.10 -20.83 22.17
N ALA A 118 13.13 -21.23 21.33
CA ALA A 118 12.86 -22.64 21.03
C ALA A 118 13.77 -23.23 19.93
N PHE A 119 14.54 -22.39 19.23
CA PHE A 119 15.35 -22.81 18.09
C PHE A 119 16.60 -23.62 18.46
N PRO A 120 17.34 -23.40 19.58
CA PRO A 120 18.54 -24.17 19.89
C PRO A 120 18.27 -25.68 19.92
N GLY A 121 19.05 -26.45 19.14
CA GLY A 121 18.89 -27.89 19.01
C GLY A 121 17.82 -28.36 18.01
N ALA A 122 17.05 -27.44 17.44
CA ALA A 122 16.09 -27.73 16.38
C ALA A 122 16.64 -27.38 14.98
N ASP A 123 16.08 -27.98 13.94
CA ASP A 123 16.36 -27.64 12.55
C ASP A 123 15.52 -26.44 12.10
N ALA A 124 14.31 -26.29 12.66
CA ALA A 124 13.45 -25.11 12.53
C ALA A 124 12.65 -24.89 13.81
N ALA A 125 12.25 -23.63 14.06
CA ALA A 125 11.30 -23.27 15.11
C ALA A 125 10.24 -22.34 14.55
N LEU A 126 8.96 -22.61 14.85
CA LEU A 126 7.85 -21.85 14.30
C LEU A 126 6.63 -21.83 15.24
N PRO A 127 5.79 -20.80 15.17
CA PRO A 127 4.54 -20.75 15.90
C PRO A 127 3.54 -21.79 15.41
N ARG A 128 2.72 -22.28 16.36
CA ARG A 128 1.57 -23.13 16.09
C ARG A 128 0.32 -22.57 16.79
N ILE A 129 -0.76 -22.44 16.01
CA ILE A 129 -2.06 -21.98 16.48
C ILE A 129 -3.06 -23.11 16.20
N GLY A 130 -3.53 -23.76 17.26
CA GLY A 130 -4.31 -24.98 17.10
C GLY A 130 -3.57 -26.02 16.24
N PRO A 131 -4.13 -26.51 15.11
CA PRO A 131 -3.46 -27.42 14.19
C PRO A 131 -2.55 -26.72 13.15
N HIS A 132 -2.54 -25.38 13.08
CA HIS A 132 -1.91 -24.63 12.01
C HIS A 132 -0.52 -24.11 12.39
N ARG A 133 0.47 -24.45 11.58
CA ARG A 133 1.82 -23.92 11.64
C ARG A 133 1.90 -22.57 10.95
N GLN A 134 2.73 -21.64 11.49
CA GLN A 134 2.97 -20.31 10.90
C GLN A 134 4.40 -20.25 10.31
N PRO A 135 4.64 -20.83 9.12
CA PRO A 135 5.99 -20.97 8.58
C PRO A 135 6.57 -19.64 8.03
N LEU A 136 5.76 -18.58 7.94
CA LEU A 136 6.19 -17.27 7.49
C LEU A 136 6.51 -16.29 8.65
N PHE A 137 6.69 -16.84 9.87
CA PHE A 137 7.20 -16.16 11.04
C PHE A 137 8.01 -17.18 11.85
N ALA A 138 9.22 -17.53 11.39
CA ALA A 138 9.90 -18.73 11.86
C ALA A 138 11.43 -18.63 11.76
N ALA A 139 12.13 -19.40 12.60
CA ALA A 139 13.57 -19.61 12.49
C ALA A 139 13.86 -20.88 11.69
N TYR A 140 14.84 -20.79 10.78
CA TYR A 140 15.27 -21.90 9.92
C TYR A 140 16.77 -22.09 10.00
N GLY A 141 17.20 -23.34 10.25
CA GLY A 141 18.58 -23.77 10.21
C GLY A 141 18.99 -24.28 8.82
N LEU A 142 20.30 -24.44 8.63
CA LEU A 142 20.85 -24.92 7.34
C LEU A 142 20.38 -26.33 6.93
N ARG A 143 19.99 -27.15 7.88
CA ARG A 143 19.45 -28.49 7.57
C ARG A 143 18.11 -28.45 6.84
N CYS A 144 17.39 -27.32 6.86
CA CYS A 144 16.19 -27.11 6.07
C CYS A 144 16.48 -26.95 4.57
N LEU A 145 17.68 -26.50 4.18
CA LEU A 145 18.01 -26.18 2.80
C LEU A 145 17.94 -27.38 1.84
N PRO A 146 18.53 -28.57 2.12
CA PRO A 146 18.49 -29.69 1.19
C PRO A 146 17.06 -30.15 0.84
N PRO A 147 16.14 -30.43 1.79
CA PRO A 147 14.78 -30.83 1.45
C PRO A 147 13.98 -29.71 0.75
N MET A 148 14.20 -28.45 1.10
CA MET A 148 13.56 -27.32 0.41
C MET A 148 14.00 -27.23 -1.06
N ARG A 149 15.30 -27.39 -1.35
CA ARG A 149 15.83 -27.45 -2.72
C ARG A 149 15.24 -28.59 -3.53
N GLN A 150 15.14 -29.77 -2.91
CA GLN A 150 14.53 -30.94 -3.56
C GLN A 150 13.06 -30.66 -3.95
N LEU A 151 12.27 -30.07 -3.06
CA LEU A 151 10.88 -29.69 -3.36
C LEU A 151 10.81 -28.72 -4.54
N LEU A 152 11.65 -27.67 -4.53
CA LEU A 152 11.69 -26.69 -5.61
C LEU A 152 12.06 -27.29 -6.97
N GLN A 153 12.97 -28.26 -7.01
CA GLN A 153 13.32 -29.01 -8.23
C GLN A 153 12.14 -29.78 -8.80
N TYR A 154 11.21 -30.26 -7.93
CA TYR A 154 9.98 -30.95 -8.32
C TYR A 154 8.77 -30.03 -8.49
N GLY A 155 8.97 -28.69 -8.48
CA GLY A 155 7.90 -27.72 -8.62
C GLY A 155 6.92 -27.68 -7.44
N ARG A 156 7.33 -28.18 -6.27
CA ARG A 156 6.53 -28.14 -5.03
C ARG A 156 6.93 -26.95 -4.18
N HIS A 157 5.94 -26.17 -3.73
CA HIS A 157 6.17 -24.86 -3.11
C HIS A 157 5.66 -24.76 -1.66
N ARG A 158 5.16 -25.86 -1.08
CA ARG A 158 4.60 -25.85 0.27
C ARG A 158 5.72 -25.99 1.31
N ILE A 159 5.91 -24.97 2.16
CA ILE A 159 7.02 -24.89 3.12
C ILE A 159 6.98 -26.07 4.10
N VAL A 160 5.79 -26.42 4.64
CA VAL A 160 5.64 -27.48 5.63
C VAL A 160 6.09 -28.86 5.12
N ASP A 161 6.03 -29.10 3.80
CA ASP A 161 6.52 -30.34 3.21
C ASP A 161 8.06 -30.43 3.28
N GLY A 162 8.74 -29.28 3.21
CA GLY A 162 10.20 -29.17 3.35
C GLY A 162 10.71 -29.35 4.79
N LEU A 163 9.79 -29.40 5.75
CA LEU A 163 10.10 -29.66 7.16
C LEU A 163 9.86 -31.13 7.57
N ALA A 164 9.34 -31.94 6.65
CA ALA A 164 9.09 -33.35 6.94
C ALA A 164 10.41 -34.09 7.26
N GLY A 165 10.42 -34.81 8.37
CA GLY A 165 11.60 -35.56 8.85
C GLY A 165 12.68 -34.73 9.53
N LEU A 166 12.49 -33.40 9.68
CA LEU A 166 13.36 -32.52 10.45
C LEU A 166 12.89 -32.37 11.90
N ASN A 167 13.80 -32.01 12.78
CA ASN A 167 13.47 -31.64 14.16
C ASN A 167 12.91 -30.23 14.20
N VAL A 168 11.58 -30.11 14.33
CA VAL A 168 10.86 -28.84 14.32
C VAL A 168 10.33 -28.51 15.71
N ALA A 169 10.80 -27.43 16.30
CA ALA A 169 10.25 -26.90 17.55
C ALA A 169 8.98 -26.08 17.25
N GLU A 170 7.85 -26.51 17.79
CA GLU A 170 6.57 -25.81 17.66
C GLU A 170 6.27 -25.02 18.93
N VAL A 171 6.11 -23.71 18.80
CA VAL A 171 5.77 -22.81 19.91
C VAL A 171 4.27 -22.54 19.88
N PRO A 172 3.47 -23.00 20.86
CA PRO A 172 2.04 -22.81 20.86
C PRO A 172 1.68 -21.35 21.17
N PHE A 173 0.74 -20.79 20.37
CA PHE A 173 0.14 -19.49 20.59
C PHE A 173 -1.39 -19.62 20.68
N PRO A 174 -2.05 -18.75 21.48
CA PRO A 174 -3.49 -18.85 21.71
C PRO A 174 -4.30 -18.38 20.47
N ASP A 175 -3.78 -17.43 19.71
CA ASP A 175 -4.46 -16.80 18.56
C ASP A 175 -3.48 -16.34 17.47
N GLU A 176 -4.03 -15.74 16.41
CA GLU A 176 -3.29 -15.28 15.23
C GLU A 176 -2.80 -13.82 15.32
N ALA A 177 -3.05 -13.11 16.42
CA ALA A 177 -2.86 -11.65 16.49
C ALA A 177 -1.45 -11.20 16.06
N ALA A 178 -0.41 -11.92 16.52
CA ALA A 178 1.00 -11.63 16.19
C ALA A 178 1.41 -12.01 14.74
N PHE A 179 0.56 -12.73 14.01
CA PHE A 179 0.85 -13.33 12.69
C PHE A 179 -0.15 -12.88 11.62
N HIS A 180 -1.01 -11.91 11.96
CA HIS A 180 -2.09 -11.49 11.08
C HIS A 180 -1.55 -10.81 9.81
N ASN A 181 -1.77 -11.48 8.68
CA ASN A 181 -1.38 -10.99 7.36
C ASN A 181 -2.49 -10.13 6.75
N ILE A 182 -2.12 -9.01 6.17
CA ILE A 182 -3.03 -8.18 5.36
C ILE A 182 -3.22 -8.83 4.00
N ASN A 183 -4.24 -9.68 3.87
CA ASN A 183 -4.54 -10.38 2.63
C ASN A 183 -5.61 -9.72 1.77
N THR A 184 -6.47 -8.88 2.35
CA THR A 184 -7.57 -8.18 1.70
C THR A 184 -7.58 -6.71 2.10
N MET A 185 -8.27 -5.86 1.33
CA MET A 185 -8.47 -4.46 1.70
C MET A 185 -9.26 -4.33 3.01
N SER A 186 -10.24 -5.20 3.26
CA SER A 186 -10.97 -5.21 4.54
C SER A 186 -10.05 -5.52 5.73
N ALA A 187 -9.11 -6.47 5.60
CA ALA A 187 -8.12 -6.73 6.65
C ALA A 187 -7.18 -5.51 6.86
N TYR A 188 -6.86 -4.79 5.80
CA TYR A 188 -6.08 -3.55 5.89
C TYR A 188 -6.85 -2.44 6.61
N GLU A 189 -8.13 -2.24 6.28
CA GLU A 189 -8.99 -1.27 6.95
C GLU A 189 -9.11 -1.57 8.46
N THR A 190 -9.34 -2.83 8.82
CA THR A 190 -9.33 -3.25 10.23
C THR A 190 -8.00 -2.97 10.93
N ALA A 191 -6.87 -3.21 10.26
CA ALA A 191 -5.56 -2.90 10.80
C ALA A 191 -5.33 -1.38 10.97
N ARG A 192 -5.84 -0.56 10.05
CA ARG A 192 -5.81 0.91 10.17
C ARG A 192 -6.60 1.41 11.38
N GLU A 193 -7.77 0.85 11.64
CA GLU A 193 -8.58 1.18 12.83
C GLU A 193 -7.81 0.90 14.13
N GLN A 194 -7.06 -0.21 14.17
CA GLN A 194 -6.25 -0.59 15.35
C GLN A 194 -5.07 0.35 15.61
N THR A 195 -4.53 0.99 14.58
CA THR A 195 -3.43 1.98 14.75
C THR A 195 -3.92 3.36 15.17
N GLY A 196 -5.23 3.56 15.30
CA GLY A 196 -5.79 4.89 15.48
C GLY A 196 -5.69 5.74 14.21
N ASP A 197 -5.27 5.14 13.10
CA ASP A 197 -5.34 5.69 11.75
C ASP A 197 -6.81 5.77 11.24
N SER A 198 -7.77 5.81 12.17
CA SER A 198 -9.13 6.23 11.83
C SER A 198 -9.00 7.65 11.29
N ALA A 199 -8.95 7.69 10.00
CA ALA A 199 -8.60 8.85 9.24
C ALA A 199 -9.52 9.99 9.67
N GLY A 200 -8.90 11.07 10.10
CA GLY A 200 -9.49 12.37 9.92
C GLY A 200 -9.95 12.50 8.45
N PRO A 201 -10.56 13.59 8.08
CA PRO A 201 -11.00 13.76 6.70
C PRO A 201 -9.84 13.46 5.74
N PRO A 202 -10.08 12.85 4.57
CA PRO A 202 -9.03 12.60 3.60
C PRO A 202 -8.33 13.91 3.22
N ALA A 203 -7.06 13.86 2.89
CA ALA A 203 -6.41 15.00 2.23
C ALA A 203 -7.19 15.36 0.95
N LEU A 204 -7.34 16.66 0.65
CA LEU A 204 -8.18 17.12 -0.45
C LEU A 204 -7.42 18.13 -1.31
N VAL A 205 -7.31 17.86 -2.60
CA VAL A 205 -6.71 18.74 -3.58
C VAL A 205 -7.53 18.77 -4.87
N ALA A 206 -7.67 19.94 -5.49
CA ALA A 206 -8.28 20.05 -6.80
C ALA A 206 -7.24 20.36 -7.87
N ILE A 207 -7.31 19.61 -8.98
CA ILE A 207 -6.63 19.97 -10.23
C ILE A 207 -7.55 20.93 -10.97
N VAL A 208 -7.13 22.17 -11.01
CA VAL A 208 -7.88 23.25 -11.65
C VAL A 208 -7.20 23.70 -12.94
N GLY A 209 -7.90 24.46 -13.76
CA GLY A 209 -7.43 25.00 -15.02
C GLY A 209 -8.59 25.25 -15.97
N LYS A 210 -8.37 26.04 -17.00
CA LYS A 210 -9.38 26.36 -18.01
C LYS A 210 -9.78 25.12 -18.84
N SER A 211 -10.83 25.22 -19.66
CA SER A 211 -11.26 24.14 -20.54
C SER A 211 -10.10 23.68 -21.43
N ASP A 212 -10.07 22.39 -21.76
CA ASP A 212 -9.11 21.78 -22.68
C ASP A 212 -7.63 21.88 -22.29
N SER A 213 -7.34 22.30 -21.04
CA SER A 213 -5.97 22.33 -20.51
C SER A 213 -5.34 20.94 -20.31
N GLY A 214 -6.13 19.85 -20.34
CA GLY A 214 -5.63 18.47 -20.18
C GLY A 214 -5.75 17.91 -18.76
N LYS A 215 -6.60 18.49 -17.90
CA LYS A 215 -6.79 18.04 -16.51
C LYS A 215 -7.08 16.55 -16.37
N THR A 216 -8.07 16.05 -17.12
CA THR A 216 -8.46 14.64 -17.06
C THR A 216 -7.28 13.73 -17.42
N THR A 217 -6.58 14.03 -18.52
CA THR A 217 -5.40 13.26 -18.96
C THR A 217 -4.28 13.29 -17.92
N PHE A 218 -4.05 14.45 -17.29
CA PHE A 218 -3.05 14.56 -16.24
C PHE A 218 -3.45 13.74 -14.99
N ILE A 219 -4.72 13.78 -14.57
CA ILE A 219 -5.22 12.98 -13.45
C ILE A 219 -5.07 11.49 -13.74
N GLU A 220 -5.34 11.04 -14.97
CA GLU A 220 -5.13 9.65 -15.40
C GLU A 220 -3.67 9.20 -15.24
N GLN A 221 -2.70 10.10 -15.45
CA GLN A 221 -1.27 9.84 -15.22
C GLN A 221 -0.87 9.96 -13.74
N LEU A 222 -1.49 10.86 -13.00
CA LEU A 222 -1.21 11.11 -11.59
C LEU A 222 -1.67 9.96 -10.68
N LEU A 223 -2.82 9.37 -10.97
CA LEU A 223 -3.41 8.32 -10.14
C LEU A 223 -2.50 7.09 -9.97
N PRO A 224 -1.89 6.51 -11.00
CA PRO A 224 -0.96 5.41 -10.86
C PRO A 224 0.26 5.75 -9.99
N GLU A 225 0.79 6.97 -10.09
CA GLU A 225 1.93 7.43 -9.31
C GLU A 225 1.58 7.56 -7.81
N LEU A 226 0.41 8.12 -7.50
CA LEU A 226 -0.09 8.20 -6.11
C LEU A 226 -0.35 6.82 -5.52
N ILE A 227 -0.94 5.90 -6.30
CA ILE A 227 -1.17 4.52 -5.89
C ILE A 227 0.15 3.77 -5.67
N ALA A 228 1.18 4.04 -6.49
CA ALA A 228 2.51 3.47 -6.32
C ALA A 228 3.19 3.94 -5.01
N LEU A 229 2.82 5.12 -4.50
CA LEU A 229 3.21 5.61 -3.17
C LEU A 229 2.41 4.98 -2.01
N GLY A 230 1.53 4.03 -2.30
CA GLY A 230 0.71 3.32 -1.30
C GLY A 230 -0.52 4.10 -0.83
N LEU A 231 -0.89 5.19 -1.52
CA LEU A 231 -2.06 5.98 -1.16
C LEU A 231 -3.34 5.37 -1.71
N ARG A 232 -4.37 5.32 -0.87
CA ARG A 232 -5.76 5.05 -1.29
C ARG A 232 -6.36 6.36 -1.77
N VAL A 233 -6.51 6.50 -3.10
CA VAL A 233 -6.92 7.75 -3.73
C VAL A 233 -8.36 7.65 -4.25
N GLY A 234 -9.17 8.65 -3.91
CA GLY A 234 -10.49 8.86 -4.50
C GLY A 234 -10.46 10.03 -5.50
N THR A 235 -11.42 10.05 -6.42
CA THR A 235 -11.58 11.16 -7.36
C THR A 235 -12.98 11.73 -7.33
N VAL A 236 -13.10 13.05 -7.49
CA VAL A 236 -14.37 13.76 -7.63
C VAL A 236 -14.28 14.63 -8.88
N LYS A 237 -15.23 14.45 -9.80
CA LYS A 237 -15.32 15.31 -10.99
C LYS A 237 -16.48 16.27 -10.87
N HIS A 238 -16.21 17.57 -11.00
CA HIS A 238 -17.22 18.60 -11.08
C HIS A 238 -17.78 18.70 -12.50
N HIS A 239 -19.09 18.59 -12.62
CA HIS A 239 -19.79 18.81 -13.87
C HIS A 239 -20.61 20.10 -13.78
N ALA A 240 -20.22 21.11 -14.53
CA ALA A 240 -20.83 22.46 -14.43
C ALA A 240 -22.26 22.55 -15.01
N HIS A 241 -22.73 21.54 -15.70
CA HIS A 241 -24.06 21.53 -16.33
C HIS A 241 -24.97 20.55 -15.61
N ALA A 242 -26.20 20.98 -15.35
CA ALA A 242 -27.25 20.09 -14.89
C ALA A 242 -27.55 19.02 -15.95
N GLY A 243 -27.40 17.75 -15.61
CA GLY A 243 -27.67 16.62 -16.48
C GLY A 243 -27.76 15.33 -15.69
N ASP A 244 -28.45 14.33 -16.25
CA ASP A 244 -28.53 13.02 -15.64
C ASP A 244 -27.12 12.37 -15.68
N ILE A 245 -26.65 11.92 -14.51
CA ILE A 245 -25.36 11.21 -14.35
C ILE A 245 -25.55 9.73 -14.72
N ASP A 246 -26.76 9.20 -14.52
CA ASP A 246 -27.11 7.81 -14.83
C ASP A 246 -27.52 7.64 -16.30
N HIS A 247 -27.41 6.42 -16.79
CA HIS A 247 -27.77 6.08 -18.19
C HIS A 247 -29.29 6.01 -18.37
N GLU A 248 -29.81 6.83 -19.27
CA GLU A 248 -31.22 6.84 -19.65
C GLU A 248 -31.73 5.45 -20.04
N GLY A 249 -32.91 5.06 -19.55
CA GLY A 249 -33.59 3.79 -19.85
C GLY A 249 -33.14 2.60 -18.98
N LYS A 250 -32.11 2.70 -18.16
CA LYS A 250 -31.76 1.67 -17.18
C LYS A 250 -32.72 1.66 -16.00
N ASP A 251 -32.82 0.51 -15.30
CA ASP A 251 -33.76 0.36 -14.17
C ASP A 251 -33.48 1.36 -13.05
N SER A 252 -32.22 1.61 -12.72
CA SER A 252 -31.81 2.63 -11.75
C SER A 252 -32.29 4.03 -12.13
N TRP A 253 -32.09 4.44 -13.37
CA TRP A 253 -32.57 5.72 -13.91
C TRP A 253 -34.12 5.82 -13.80
N ARG A 254 -34.84 4.72 -14.13
CA ARG A 254 -36.31 4.64 -14.01
C ARG A 254 -36.78 4.84 -12.57
N HIS A 255 -36.07 4.29 -11.56
CA HIS A 255 -36.38 4.53 -10.16
C HIS A 255 -36.28 6.02 -9.80
N GLY A 256 -35.21 6.68 -10.24
CA GLY A 256 -35.05 8.13 -10.08
C GLY A 256 -36.16 8.92 -10.76
N ARG A 257 -36.55 8.55 -11.99
CA ARG A 257 -37.67 9.21 -12.72
C ARG A 257 -39.03 8.97 -12.07
N ALA A 258 -39.19 7.85 -11.38
CA ALA A 258 -40.42 7.52 -10.63
C ALA A 258 -40.51 8.26 -9.28
N GLY A 259 -39.50 9.05 -8.88
CA GLY A 259 -39.55 9.91 -7.72
C GLY A 259 -38.65 9.51 -6.54
N ALA A 260 -37.79 8.50 -6.70
CA ALA A 260 -36.79 8.20 -5.67
C ALA A 260 -35.84 9.38 -5.48
N ALA A 261 -35.67 9.85 -4.24
CA ALA A 261 -34.74 10.92 -3.90
C ALA A 261 -33.28 10.48 -4.04
N ALA A 262 -32.99 9.19 -3.81
CA ALA A 262 -31.69 8.57 -4.04
C ALA A 262 -31.87 7.09 -4.37
N TYR A 263 -30.88 6.51 -5.05
CA TYR A 263 -30.82 5.07 -5.32
C TYR A 263 -29.37 4.58 -5.37
N VAL A 264 -29.20 3.29 -5.16
CA VAL A 264 -27.91 2.61 -5.19
C VAL A 264 -27.97 1.48 -6.22
N VAL A 265 -26.94 1.39 -7.05
CA VAL A 265 -26.69 0.21 -7.89
C VAL A 265 -25.50 -0.54 -7.29
N SER A 266 -25.72 -1.79 -6.90
CA SER A 266 -24.72 -2.64 -6.28
C SER A 266 -24.45 -3.87 -7.11
N SER A 267 -23.17 -4.20 -7.29
CA SER A 267 -22.70 -5.44 -7.92
C SER A 267 -21.57 -6.04 -7.05
N PRO A 268 -21.13 -7.28 -7.29
CA PRO A 268 -20.01 -7.86 -6.56
C PRO A 268 -18.70 -7.07 -6.64
N ALA A 269 -18.54 -6.19 -7.64
CA ALA A 269 -17.31 -5.46 -7.89
C ALA A 269 -17.43 -3.94 -7.76
N GLN A 270 -18.66 -3.38 -7.82
CA GLN A 270 -18.88 -1.94 -7.90
C GLN A 270 -20.15 -1.52 -7.15
N LEU A 271 -20.10 -0.32 -6.59
CA LEU A 271 -21.23 0.37 -6.00
C LEU A 271 -21.34 1.76 -6.62
N ALA A 272 -22.52 2.14 -7.08
CA ALA A 272 -22.83 3.49 -7.53
C ALA A 272 -24.00 4.05 -6.71
N PHE A 273 -23.83 5.27 -6.18
CA PHE A 273 -24.85 6.01 -5.44
C PHE A 273 -25.22 7.26 -6.24
N VAL A 274 -26.50 7.45 -6.50
CA VAL A 274 -27.05 8.63 -7.17
C VAL A 274 -28.12 9.24 -6.28
N ALA A 275 -27.99 10.54 -6.01
CA ALA A 275 -28.97 11.30 -5.25
C ALA A 275 -29.33 12.59 -6.00
N ARG A 276 -30.59 13.02 -5.86
CA ARG A 276 -31.00 14.37 -6.28
C ARG A 276 -30.58 15.37 -5.21
N THR A 277 -30.08 16.50 -5.65
CA THR A 277 -29.71 17.60 -4.79
C THR A 277 -30.35 18.88 -5.29
N ASP A 278 -30.88 19.68 -4.37
CA ASP A 278 -31.49 20.98 -4.70
C ASP A 278 -30.40 22.06 -4.88
N GLU A 279 -29.24 21.84 -4.26
CA GLU A 279 -28.07 22.73 -4.32
C GLU A 279 -26.79 21.89 -4.57
N GLU A 280 -25.76 22.56 -5.04
CA GLU A 280 -24.44 21.95 -5.22
C GLU A 280 -23.87 21.50 -3.86
N VAL A 281 -23.54 20.22 -3.73
CA VAL A 281 -22.92 19.70 -2.51
C VAL A 281 -21.47 20.15 -2.43
N PRO A 282 -21.05 20.84 -1.34
CA PRO A 282 -19.68 21.30 -1.20
C PRO A 282 -18.67 20.16 -1.32
N LEU A 283 -17.56 20.39 -2.01
CA LEU A 283 -16.49 19.40 -2.22
C LEU A 283 -15.99 18.80 -0.91
N THR A 284 -15.85 19.62 0.14
CA THR A 284 -15.43 19.16 1.47
C THR A 284 -16.45 18.22 2.12
N THR A 285 -17.75 18.42 1.87
CA THR A 285 -18.83 17.51 2.31
C THR A 285 -18.77 16.19 1.56
N ILE A 286 -18.54 16.24 0.23
CA ILE A 286 -18.36 15.02 -0.59
C ILE A 286 -17.16 14.23 -0.09
N ALA A 287 -16.02 14.89 0.13
CA ALA A 287 -14.80 14.25 0.60
C ALA A 287 -15.03 13.54 1.96
N ARG A 288 -15.62 14.23 2.93
CA ARG A 288 -15.89 13.66 4.26
C ARG A 288 -16.90 12.53 4.25
N ARG A 289 -17.95 12.63 3.42
CA ARG A 289 -19.07 11.68 3.44
C ARG A 289 -18.80 10.40 2.66
N PHE A 290 -18.10 10.48 1.53
CA PHE A 290 -17.96 9.37 0.59
C PHE A 290 -16.53 8.80 0.53
N PHE A 291 -15.55 9.49 1.11
CA PHE A 291 -14.15 9.09 1.06
C PHE A 291 -13.53 8.92 2.45
N GLU A 292 -14.35 8.54 3.43
CA GLU A 292 -13.85 8.11 4.73
C GLU A 292 -12.86 6.94 4.55
N GLY A 293 -11.71 7.00 5.24
CA GLY A 293 -10.67 5.98 5.11
C GLY A 293 -9.81 6.07 3.85
N PHE A 294 -10.02 7.08 2.99
CA PHE A 294 -9.10 7.40 1.90
C PHE A 294 -7.98 8.33 2.39
N ASP A 295 -6.79 8.21 1.77
CA ASP A 295 -5.66 9.06 2.13
C ASP A 295 -5.73 10.42 1.45
N LEU A 296 -6.18 10.43 0.18
CA LEU A 296 -6.25 11.62 -0.66
C LEU A 296 -7.48 11.58 -1.57
N VAL A 297 -8.14 12.71 -1.72
CA VAL A 297 -9.15 12.95 -2.76
C VAL A 297 -8.60 13.96 -3.76
N VAL A 298 -8.54 13.57 -5.02
CA VAL A 298 -8.19 14.43 -6.15
C VAL A 298 -9.47 14.86 -6.86
N ALA A 299 -9.79 16.16 -6.81
CA ALA A 299 -10.95 16.72 -7.48
C ALA A 299 -10.56 17.31 -8.84
N GLU A 300 -11.36 17.05 -9.88
CA GLU A 300 -11.25 17.72 -11.17
C GLU A 300 -12.23 18.90 -11.20
N GLY A 301 -11.71 20.10 -11.38
CA GLY A 301 -12.53 21.31 -11.36
C GLY A 301 -12.61 21.96 -9.99
N TYR A 302 -13.80 22.35 -9.54
CA TYR A 302 -14.01 23.04 -8.23
C TYR A 302 -13.15 24.33 -8.05
N LYS A 303 -12.92 25.04 -9.13
CA LYS A 303 -12.00 26.20 -9.20
C LYS A 303 -12.30 27.28 -8.15
N ALA A 304 -13.57 27.44 -7.76
CA ALA A 304 -14.00 28.47 -6.82
C ALA A 304 -14.05 27.98 -5.36
N SER A 305 -14.29 26.68 -5.13
CA SER A 305 -14.62 26.14 -3.80
C SER A 305 -13.58 25.18 -3.22
N ALA A 306 -12.56 24.77 -4.00
CA ALA A 306 -11.53 23.89 -3.49
C ALA A 306 -10.59 24.59 -2.50
N PRO A 307 -10.32 24.00 -1.32
CA PRO A 307 -9.43 24.58 -0.31
C PRO A 307 -7.97 24.57 -0.76
N HIS A 308 -7.55 23.55 -1.49
CA HIS A 308 -6.20 23.40 -2.01
C HIS A 308 -6.26 23.15 -3.52
N ARG A 309 -5.47 23.91 -4.29
CA ARG A 309 -5.50 23.89 -5.75
C ARG A 309 -4.12 23.67 -6.33
N VAL A 310 -4.03 22.78 -7.32
CA VAL A 310 -2.89 22.65 -8.23
C VAL A 310 -3.40 23.05 -9.61
N GLU A 311 -2.79 24.05 -10.22
CA GLU A 311 -3.25 24.51 -11.52
C GLU A 311 -2.52 23.82 -12.65
N LEU A 312 -3.27 23.38 -13.66
CA LEU A 312 -2.75 22.92 -14.94
C LEU A 312 -3.00 23.98 -16.01
N PHE A 313 -1.93 24.61 -16.46
CA PHE A 313 -1.94 25.59 -17.54
C PHE A 313 -1.09 25.09 -18.71
N ARG A 314 -1.70 24.94 -19.88
CA ARG A 314 -1.05 24.47 -21.10
C ARG A 314 -1.17 25.53 -22.19
N VAL A 315 -0.05 25.93 -22.78
CA VAL A 315 0.01 26.97 -23.84
C VAL A 315 -0.83 26.57 -25.04
N ALA A 316 -0.74 25.32 -25.48
CA ALA A 316 -1.49 24.80 -26.64
C ALA A 316 -3.01 24.78 -26.46
N ALA A 317 -3.55 25.03 -25.24
CA ALA A 317 -4.99 25.19 -25.02
C ALA A 317 -5.53 26.57 -25.45
N GLY A 318 -4.68 27.47 -25.91
CA GLY A 318 -5.07 28.75 -26.49
C GLY A 318 -5.50 29.79 -25.47
N HIS A 319 -5.21 29.60 -24.19
CA HIS A 319 -5.52 30.59 -23.14
C HIS A 319 -4.36 31.56 -22.91
N GLU A 320 -4.64 32.81 -22.76
CA GLU A 320 -3.62 33.87 -22.58
C GLU A 320 -2.92 33.85 -21.22
N SER A 321 -3.58 33.30 -20.18
CA SER A 321 -3.07 33.31 -18.80
C SER A 321 -3.62 32.12 -18.00
N PRO A 322 -2.95 31.76 -16.89
CA PRO A 322 -3.50 30.85 -15.89
C PRO A 322 -4.88 31.30 -15.37
N LEU A 323 -5.56 30.37 -14.70
CA LEU A 323 -6.85 30.58 -14.06
C LEU A 323 -6.69 31.22 -12.68
N CYS A 324 -5.72 30.74 -11.89
CA CYS A 324 -5.44 31.20 -10.54
C CYS A 324 -4.54 32.44 -10.59
N SER A 325 -4.78 33.37 -9.67
CA SER A 325 -3.84 34.45 -9.41
C SER A 325 -2.54 33.92 -8.76
N PRO A 326 -1.41 34.65 -8.85
CA PRO A 326 -0.19 34.23 -8.18
C PRO A 326 -0.41 33.96 -6.67
N GLY A 327 0.00 32.79 -6.20
CA GLY A 327 -0.15 32.36 -4.81
C GLY A 327 -1.48 31.69 -4.45
N GLU A 328 -2.47 31.66 -5.34
CA GLU A 328 -3.73 30.92 -5.10
C GLU A 328 -3.62 29.42 -5.35
N ALA A 329 -2.76 28.99 -6.25
CA ALA A 329 -2.43 27.59 -6.46
C ALA A 329 -1.19 27.22 -5.65
N MET A 330 -1.20 26.05 -5.03
CA MET A 330 -0.05 25.53 -4.29
C MET A 330 1.06 24.99 -5.20
N ALA A 331 0.72 24.68 -6.45
CA ALA A 331 1.65 24.26 -7.50
C ALA A 331 1.08 24.61 -8.89
N LEU A 332 1.98 24.76 -9.84
CA LEU A 332 1.66 25.03 -11.25
C LEU A 332 2.28 23.95 -12.15
N ILE A 333 1.43 23.28 -12.93
CA ILE A 333 1.82 22.30 -13.95
C ILE A 333 1.70 22.99 -15.30
N THR A 334 2.83 23.20 -16.00
CA THR A 334 2.82 24.01 -17.22
C THR A 334 4.01 23.77 -18.14
N ASP A 335 3.79 23.99 -19.44
CA ASP A 335 4.81 24.13 -20.49
C ASP A 335 5.19 25.60 -20.75
N ALA A 336 4.54 26.55 -20.08
CA ALA A 336 4.87 27.96 -20.21
C ALA A 336 6.06 28.38 -19.33
N ALA A 337 6.77 29.45 -19.73
CA ALA A 337 7.85 30.05 -18.95
C ALA A 337 7.28 30.99 -17.85
N LEU A 338 6.47 30.43 -16.95
CA LEU A 338 5.89 31.12 -15.81
C LEU A 338 6.66 30.79 -14.54
N GLU A 339 6.88 31.78 -13.69
CA GLU A 339 7.49 31.58 -12.38
C GLU A 339 6.45 31.12 -11.36
N HIS A 340 6.80 30.05 -10.62
CA HIS A 340 6.03 29.55 -9.50
C HIS A 340 6.96 28.80 -8.55
N GLU A 341 6.75 28.91 -7.24
CA GLU A 341 7.57 28.24 -6.22
C GLU A 341 7.65 26.71 -6.45
N HIS A 342 6.50 26.11 -6.78
CA HIS A 342 6.39 24.69 -7.12
C HIS A 342 5.88 24.54 -8.54
N ARG A 343 6.80 24.43 -9.49
CA ARG A 343 6.49 24.28 -10.91
C ARG A 343 6.87 22.89 -11.41
N PHE A 344 5.96 22.27 -12.17
CA PHE A 344 6.12 20.95 -12.77
C PHE A 344 5.88 21.02 -14.28
N ALA A 345 6.51 20.10 -15.03
CA ALA A 345 6.24 19.91 -16.44
C ALA A 345 4.88 19.18 -16.63
N LEU A 346 4.29 19.27 -17.85
CA LEU A 346 2.99 18.64 -18.15
C LEU A 346 3.03 17.10 -18.05
N ASP A 347 4.19 16.49 -18.16
CA ASP A 347 4.43 15.04 -18.09
C ASP A 347 5.03 14.59 -16.75
N ASP A 348 5.23 15.51 -15.79
CA ASP A 348 5.81 15.19 -14.47
C ASP A 348 4.76 14.82 -13.43
N ALA A 349 3.92 13.84 -13.76
CA ALA A 349 2.92 13.30 -12.82
C ALA A 349 3.58 12.70 -11.56
N ARG A 350 4.77 12.11 -11.70
CA ARG A 350 5.54 11.56 -10.59
C ARG A 350 6.00 12.63 -9.60
N GLY A 351 6.56 13.72 -10.09
CA GLY A 351 6.96 14.85 -9.24
C GLY A 351 5.78 15.45 -8.48
N VAL A 352 4.63 15.61 -9.14
CA VAL A 352 3.39 16.07 -8.50
C VAL A 352 2.89 15.06 -7.45
N ALA A 353 2.95 13.76 -7.71
CA ALA A 353 2.56 12.74 -6.74
C ALA A 353 3.40 12.83 -5.45
N HIS A 354 4.71 12.92 -5.57
CA HIS A 354 5.61 13.10 -4.42
C HIS A 354 5.35 14.42 -3.69
N PHE A 355 5.10 15.50 -4.42
CA PHE A 355 4.76 16.81 -3.85
C PHE A 355 3.49 16.76 -2.99
N LEU A 356 2.44 16.09 -3.46
CA LEU A 356 1.18 15.92 -2.75
C LEU A 356 1.34 14.97 -1.55
N ALA A 357 2.01 13.85 -1.72
CA ALA A 357 2.25 12.87 -0.66
C ALA A 357 3.03 13.46 0.52
N ALA A 358 3.99 14.35 0.26
CA ALA A 358 4.74 15.06 1.30
C ALA A 358 3.91 16.10 2.07
N ARG A 359 2.69 16.42 1.62
CA ARG A 359 1.83 17.50 2.16
C ARG A 359 0.45 17.02 2.63
N LEU A 360 0.24 15.72 2.82
CA LEU A 360 -1.08 15.18 3.21
C LEU A 360 -1.66 15.85 4.45
N ASP A 361 -0.83 16.14 5.48
CA ASP A 361 -1.29 16.81 6.69
C ASP A 361 -1.76 18.24 6.46
N THR A 362 -1.15 18.94 5.53
CA THR A 362 -1.60 20.28 5.10
C THR A 362 -2.90 20.18 4.33
N LEU A 363 -3.00 19.21 3.42
CA LEU A 363 -4.17 18.97 2.58
C LEU A 363 -5.40 18.44 3.34
N ARG A 364 -5.25 18.02 4.59
CA ARG A 364 -6.36 17.64 5.50
C ARG A 364 -6.99 18.82 6.24
N LYS A 365 -6.37 19.98 6.18
CA LYS A 365 -6.85 21.20 6.87
C LYS A 365 -7.86 21.95 6.00
N TYR A 366 -9.15 21.60 6.10
CA TYR A 366 -10.25 22.25 5.39
C TYR A 366 -11.59 22.16 6.11
#